data_fb23d87556f8bb75b03904a449710914
#
_entry.id   fb23d87556f8bb75b03904a449710914
#
_cell.length_a   1.000
_cell.length_b   1.000
_cell.length_c   1.000
_cell.angle_alpha   90.00
_cell.angle_beta   90.00
_cell.angle_gamma   90.00
#
_symmetry.space_group_name_H-M   'P 1'
#
loop_
_entity.id
_entity.type
_entity.pdbx_description
1 polymer ?
#
loop_
_entity_poly.entity_id
_entity_poly.type
_entity_poly.pdbx_seq_one_letter_code
_entity_poly.pdbx_strand_id
1 'polypeptide(L)'
;MPNVPTIPESVTVHLGRPEQAAPNVTVSFPYYIKNVASSEIYPTWPEEAIKANILAQISFALNRIYTEYYRSRGYDFDLTSSTGADQSFVYGREIYGNISKTVDEIFNSYIRRRGNVEPLFAVYCDGIEITCDGLSQWGTVPLAKEGLDAMGILKTYFGEDIELVTDVPVGGGGSAPPVPLREGAAGPYVETLQTRLNRISANFPLIPKIYPVNGFFGQTTENAVKAFQSAFDLTPDGIVGPATWYRVQNVYIGVKRLSDLNSEGLTVEEITTTLPESLARGDTGELVFIVQYYLSYIGEFIDSIPVIAIDGNFGILTENAVKAFQATYGLPVTGVIDAVTWYYMYNVYSGIIENIPQIYTEGVTVPFPGIVLEIGSEGDAVRLLQNYLNYIAGSFSDIPTVPVTGYYGTQTENAVTQFQNLFGIAGDRGVVTGLTWKAITDVYDDLYLGRIAAEGQYPGYDLSLGNP
;
A
#
# COMPACT_ATOMS: atom_id res chain seq x y z
N MET A 1 1.61 -3.83 4.05
CA MET A 1 1.50 -5.14 3.37
C MET A 1 0.63 -4.95 2.17
N PRO A 2 0.99 -5.49 0.99
CA PRO A 2 0.04 -5.59 -0.10
C PRO A 2 -1.22 -6.33 0.37
N ASN A 3 -2.34 -6.08 -0.26
CA ASN A 3 -3.61 -6.69 0.19
C ASN A 3 -3.61 -8.22 0.01
N VAL A 4 -2.91 -8.72 -1.01
CA VAL A 4 -2.77 -10.17 -1.26
C VAL A 4 -1.28 -10.48 -1.41
N PRO A 5 -0.78 -11.61 -0.84
CA PRO A 5 0.59 -12.05 -1.07
C PRO A 5 0.88 -12.25 -2.55
N THR A 6 2.01 -11.73 -3.01
CA THR A 6 2.57 -11.95 -4.35
C THR A 6 3.96 -12.53 -4.22
N ILE A 7 4.44 -13.20 -5.27
CA ILE A 7 5.82 -13.64 -5.35
C ILE A 7 6.67 -12.45 -5.80
N PRO A 8 7.66 -11.99 -5.03
CA PRO A 8 8.50 -10.90 -5.48
C PRO A 8 9.37 -11.33 -6.68
N GLU A 9 9.59 -10.44 -7.63
CA GLU A 9 10.53 -10.71 -8.74
C GLU A 9 11.94 -10.91 -8.21
N SER A 10 12.33 -10.09 -7.23
CA SER A 10 13.64 -10.14 -6.59
C SER A 10 13.54 -9.85 -5.11
N VAL A 11 14.56 -10.26 -4.37
CA VAL A 11 14.72 -10.04 -2.93
C VAL A 11 16.09 -9.47 -2.64
N THR A 12 16.18 -8.55 -1.70
CA THR A 12 17.42 -8.02 -1.18
C THR A 12 17.83 -8.82 0.05
N VAL A 13 18.98 -9.47 -0.01
CA VAL A 13 19.52 -10.33 1.04
C VAL A 13 20.72 -9.65 1.69
N HIS A 14 20.65 -9.45 3.00
CA HIS A 14 21.78 -9.00 3.81
C HIS A 14 22.72 -10.15 4.12
N LEU A 15 24.00 -10.02 3.73
CA LEU A 15 25.00 -11.12 3.86
C LEU A 15 25.59 -11.21 5.28
N GLY A 16 24.72 -11.26 6.29
CA GLY A 16 25.12 -11.32 7.69
C GLY A 16 23.92 -11.45 8.63
N ARG A 17 24.16 -11.22 9.92
CA ARG A 17 23.09 -11.02 10.90
C ARG A 17 22.48 -9.63 10.75
N PRO A 18 21.22 -9.39 11.13
CA PRO A 18 20.56 -8.10 10.89
C PRO A 18 21.35 -6.88 11.37
N GLU A 19 22.02 -6.99 12.51
CA GLU A 19 22.76 -5.88 13.15
C GLU A 19 24.22 -5.80 12.68
N GLN A 20 24.68 -6.75 11.90
CA GLN A 20 26.06 -6.84 11.44
C GLN A 20 26.26 -5.92 10.23
N ALA A 21 27.36 -5.17 10.19
CA ALA A 21 27.75 -4.46 8.98
C ALA A 21 28.20 -5.48 7.91
N ALA A 22 27.34 -5.68 6.90
CA ALA A 22 27.59 -6.59 5.79
C ALA A 22 26.93 -6.03 4.51
N PRO A 23 27.37 -6.45 3.30
CA PRO A 23 26.74 -5.99 2.06
C PRO A 23 25.36 -6.61 1.86
N ASN A 24 24.50 -5.88 1.14
CA ASN A 24 23.25 -6.36 0.60
C ASN A 24 23.45 -6.81 -0.85
N VAL A 25 22.80 -7.90 -1.24
CA VAL A 25 22.73 -8.38 -2.62
C VAL A 25 21.29 -8.58 -3.05
N THR A 26 20.95 -8.16 -4.26
CA THR A 26 19.62 -8.38 -4.82
C THR A 26 19.68 -9.53 -5.81
N VAL A 27 18.81 -10.51 -5.62
CA VAL A 27 18.74 -11.72 -6.45
C VAL A 27 17.28 -12.02 -6.79
N SER A 28 17.02 -12.78 -7.87
CA SER A 28 15.64 -13.21 -8.15
C SER A 28 15.12 -14.14 -7.04
N PHE A 29 13.82 -14.07 -6.74
CA PHE A 29 13.23 -14.91 -5.70
C PHE A 29 13.42 -16.41 -5.96
N PRO A 30 13.21 -16.94 -7.18
CA PRO A 30 13.51 -18.36 -7.44
C PRO A 30 14.98 -18.72 -7.19
N TYR A 31 15.94 -17.84 -7.55
CA TYR A 31 17.36 -18.10 -7.26
C TYR A 31 17.63 -18.14 -5.74
N TYR A 32 17.01 -17.23 -4.98
CA TYR A 32 17.10 -17.24 -3.52
C TYR A 32 16.68 -18.61 -2.94
N ILE A 33 15.50 -19.09 -3.33
CA ILE A 33 14.98 -20.37 -2.84
C ILE A 33 15.85 -21.55 -3.30
N LYS A 34 16.31 -21.57 -4.56
CA LYS A 34 17.26 -22.60 -5.06
C LYS A 34 18.53 -22.65 -4.22
N ASN A 35 19.06 -21.48 -3.89
CA ASN A 35 20.26 -21.34 -3.09
C ASN A 35 20.07 -21.87 -1.67
N VAL A 36 19.00 -21.40 -0.98
CA VAL A 36 18.64 -21.84 0.36
C VAL A 36 18.43 -23.36 0.39
N ALA A 37 17.59 -23.91 -0.49
CA ALA A 37 17.32 -25.34 -0.55
C ALA A 37 18.60 -26.15 -0.81
N SER A 38 19.46 -25.68 -1.72
CA SER A 38 20.75 -26.35 -1.96
C SER A 38 21.70 -26.21 -0.77
N SER A 39 21.52 -25.25 0.14
CA SER A 39 22.34 -25.05 1.33
C SER A 39 21.91 -25.91 2.51
N GLU A 40 20.64 -26.27 2.58
CA GLU A 40 20.02 -26.81 3.79
C GLU A 40 19.55 -28.28 3.65
N ILE A 41 19.22 -28.73 2.41
CA ILE A 41 18.73 -30.08 2.19
C ILE A 41 19.56 -30.83 1.14
N TYR A 42 19.46 -32.15 1.14
CA TYR A 42 20.26 -32.99 0.27
C TYR A 42 19.51 -33.37 -1.02
N PRO A 43 20.17 -33.29 -2.20
CA PRO A 43 19.56 -33.65 -3.47
C PRO A 43 19.23 -35.15 -3.60
N THR A 44 19.73 -35.97 -2.72
CA THR A 44 19.50 -37.42 -2.69
C THR A 44 18.26 -37.83 -1.89
N TRP A 45 17.57 -36.89 -1.26
CA TRP A 45 16.35 -37.17 -0.51
C TRP A 45 15.17 -37.54 -1.43
N PRO A 46 14.15 -38.24 -0.91
CA PRO A 46 12.92 -38.47 -1.67
C PRO A 46 12.30 -37.15 -2.17
N GLU A 47 11.73 -37.19 -3.35
CA GLU A 47 11.15 -36.03 -4.01
C GLU A 47 10.14 -35.29 -3.15
N GLU A 48 9.22 -36.04 -2.49
CA GLU A 48 8.20 -35.42 -1.63
C GLU A 48 8.79 -34.78 -0.35
N ALA A 49 9.91 -35.31 0.15
CA ALA A 49 10.64 -34.68 1.25
C ALA A 49 11.30 -33.35 0.77
N ILE A 50 11.89 -33.34 -0.43
CA ILE A 50 12.47 -32.13 -1.05
C ILE A 50 11.36 -31.07 -1.25
N LYS A 51 10.22 -31.46 -1.84
CA LYS A 51 9.07 -30.56 -2.06
C LYS A 51 8.54 -29.98 -0.76
N ALA A 52 8.34 -30.79 0.27
CA ALA A 52 7.87 -30.33 1.57
C ALA A 52 8.81 -29.29 2.20
N ASN A 53 10.10 -29.53 2.16
CA ASN A 53 11.10 -28.58 2.66
C ASN A 53 11.08 -27.27 1.85
N ILE A 54 11.05 -27.33 0.52
CA ILE A 54 11.02 -26.16 -0.35
C ILE A 54 9.75 -25.34 -0.10
N LEU A 55 8.59 -25.95 0.02
CA LEU A 55 7.34 -25.25 0.34
C LEU A 55 7.40 -24.56 1.71
N ALA A 56 8.02 -25.18 2.70
CA ALA A 56 8.26 -24.53 4.00
C ALA A 56 9.22 -23.34 3.86
N GLN A 57 10.32 -23.50 3.11
CA GLN A 57 11.30 -22.41 2.85
C GLN A 57 10.68 -21.23 2.10
N ILE A 58 9.87 -21.51 1.07
CA ILE A 58 9.12 -20.47 0.32
C ILE A 58 8.18 -19.74 1.27
N SER A 59 7.38 -20.46 2.05
CA SER A 59 6.37 -19.87 2.93
C SER A 59 7.00 -19.02 4.04
N PHE A 60 8.11 -19.48 4.61
CA PHE A 60 8.90 -18.71 5.58
C PHE A 60 9.41 -17.40 4.96
N ALA A 61 10.08 -17.47 3.81
CA ALA A 61 10.62 -16.30 3.14
C ALA A 61 9.52 -15.31 2.75
N LEU A 62 8.42 -15.81 2.17
CA LEU A 62 7.28 -14.98 1.79
C LEU A 62 6.59 -14.33 3.01
N ASN A 63 6.52 -15.01 4.15
CA ASN A 63 6.00 -14.40 5.38
C ASN A 63 6.84 -13.18 5.79
N ARG A 64 8.17 -13.32 5.79
CA ARG A 64 9.09 -12.21 6.09
C ARG A 64 8.92 -11.03 5.14
N ILE A 65 8.77 -11.31 3.84
CA ILE A 65 8.61 -10.30 2.79
C ILE A 65 7.23 -9.67 2.87
N TYR A 66 6.18 -10.47 2.95
CA TYR A 66 4.80 -10.00 3.02
C TYR A 66 4.52 -9.14 4.25
N THR A 67 5.06 -9.53 5.40
CA THR A 67 4.97 -8.75 6.63
C THR A 67 5.92 -7.55 6.65
N GLU A 68 6.82 -7.42 5.67
CA GLU A 68 7.88 -6.40 5.65
C GLU A 68 8.70 -6.42 6.96
N TYR A 69 9.03 -7.62 7.43
CA TYR A 69 9.59 -7.86 8.76
C TYR A 69 10.82 -6.97 9.04
N TYR A 70 11.77 -6.90 8.13
CA TYR A 70 12.97 -6.09 8.27
C TYR A 70 12.73 -4.63 7.90
N ARG A 71 12.03 -4.36 6.79
CA ARG A 71 11.73 -2.99 6.33
C ARG A 71 10.92 -2.22 7.37
N SER A 72 9.97 -2.87 8.04
CA SER A 72 9.19 -2.26 9.14
C SER A 72 10.04 -1.92 10.38
N ARG A 73 11.26 -2.44 10.48
CA ARG A 73 12.25 -2.16 11.52
C ARG A 73 13.32 -1.16 11.10
N GLY A 74 13.19 -0.60 9.87
CA GLY A 74 14.12 0.40 9.35
C GLY A 74 15.34 -0.17 8.61
N TYR A 75 15.34 -1.46 8.31
CA TYR A 75 16.36 -2.06 7.47
C TYR A 75 16.02 -1.90 5.98
N ASP A 76 17.04 -1.91 5.11
CA ASP A 76 16.94 -1.76 3.66
C ASP A 76 17.01 -3.09 2.89
N PHE A 77 16.74 -4.20 3.57
CA PHE A 77 16.74 -5.56 3.02
C PHE A 77 15.48 -6.32 3.42
N ASP A 78 15.23 -7.43 2.71
CA ASP A 78 14.05 -8.27 2.90
C ASP A 78 14.33 -9.52 3.74
N LEU A 79 15.53 -10.07 3.61
CA LEU A 79 15.98 -11.30 4.24
C LEU A 79 17.44 -11.20 4.62
N THR A 80 17.92 -12.12 5.47
CA THR A 80 19.33 -12.26 5.82
C THR A 80 19.89 -13.60 5.35
N SER A 81 21.22 -13.72 5.29
CA SER A 81 21.91 -14.99 5.00
C SER A 81 22.16 -15.83 6.26
N SER A 82 21.67 -15.38 7.41
CA SER A 82 21.95 -15.98 8.73
C SER A 82 20.88 -16.98 9.12
N THR A 83 21.26 -18.25 9.32
CA THR A 83 20.38 -19.31 9.84
C THR A 83 19.84 -19.03 11.25
N GLY A 84 20.49 -18.15 12.01
CA GLY A 84 19.99 -17.74 13.33
C GLY A 84 18.89 -16.67 13.28
N ALA A 85 18.65 -16.08 12.10
CA ALA A 85 17.62 -15.06 11.89
C ALA A 85 16.60 -15.49 10.82
N ASP A 86 17.07 -16.04 9.70
CA ASP A 86 16.25 -16.51 8.58
C ASP A 86 16.74 -17.86 8.06
N GLN A 87 17.34 -17.91 6.88
CA GLN A 87 17.67 -19.11 6.12
C GLN A 87 19.12 -19.12 5.66
N SER A 88 19.67 -20.30 5.39
CA SER A 88 21.07 -20.46 4.94
C SER A 88 21.22 -20.04 3.47
N PHE A 89 21.43 -18.76 3.23
CA PHE A 89 21.76 -18.26 1.90
C PHE A 89 23.27 -18.10 1.77
N VAL A 90 23.89 -18.80 0.81
CA VAL A 90 25.33 -18.75 0.55
C VAL A 90 25.56 -18.14 -0.84
N TYR A 91 25.87 -16.86 -0.90
CA TYR A 91 26.02 -16.14 -2.16
C TYR A 91 27.09 -16.78 -3.05
N GLY A 92 26.72 -17.09 -4.29
CA GLY A 92 27.61 -17.68 -5.29
C GLY A 92 27.81 -19.19 -5.20
N ARG A 93 27.08 -19.91 -4.32
CA ARG A 93 27.15 -21.37 -4.29
C ARG A 93 26.54 -22.02 -5.54
N GLU A 94 27.00 -23.24 -5.86
CA GLU A 94 26.39 -24.07 -6.90
C GLU A 94 25.02 -24.60 -6.44
N ILE A 95 24.07 -24.66 -7.39
CA ILE A 95 22.70 -25.14 -7.20
C ILE A 95 22.59 -26.58 -7.72
N TYR A 96 22.03 -27.48 -6.94
CA TYR A 96 21.74 -28.85 -7.38
C TYR A 96 20.62 -28.88 -8.43
N GLY A 97 20.85 -29.67 -9.51
CA GLY A 97 19.95 -29.67 -10.67
C GLY A 97 18.52 -30.10 -10.37
N ASN A 98 18.32 -31.15 -9.54
CA ASN A 98 16.99 -31.61 -9.15
C ASN A 98 16.30 -30.61 -8.20
N ILE A 99 17.01 -30.00 -7.28
CA ILE A 99 16.48 -28.92 -6.43
C ILE A 99 16.07 -27.73 -7.30
N SER A 100 16.90 -27.32 -8.26
CA SER A 100 16.56 -26.25 -9.20
C SER A 100 15.26 -26.54 -9.95
N LYS A 101 15.11 -27.76 -10.47
CA LYS A 101 13.90 -28.20 -11.18
C LYS A 101 12.66 -28.14 -10.27
N THR A 102 12.77 -28.69 -9.06
CA THR A 102 11.63 -28.67 -8.12
C THR A 102 11.25 -27.24 -7.75
N VAL A 103 12.21 -26.34 -7.51
CA VAL A 103 11.89 -24.92 -7.23
C VAL A 103 11.19 -24.28 -8.43
N ASP A 104 11.66 -24.51 -9.67
CA ASP A 104 11.03 -23.95 -10.87
C ASP A 104 9.57 -24.41 -11.04
N GLU A 105 9.21 -25.58 -10.53
CA GLU A 105 7.84 -26.12 -10.57
C GLU A 105 6.93 -25.50 -9.51
N ILE A 106 7.46 -25.08 -8.35
CA ILE A 106 6.61 -24.72 -7.19
C ILE A 106 6.94 -23.36 -6.55
N PHE A 107 7.85 -22.55 -7.12
CA PHE A 107 8.29 -21.29 -6.51
C PHE A 107 7.16 -20.27 -6.30
N ASN A 108 6.07 -20.39 -7.07
CA ASN A 108 4.88 -19.57 -6.98
C ASN A 108 3.76 -20.21 -6.15
N SER A 109 4.15 -21.07 -5.20
CA SER A 109 3.23 -21.74 -4.28
C SER A 109 3.70 -21.57 -2.85
N TYR A 110 2.76 -21.40 -1.91
CA TYR A 110 3.06 -21.33 -0.48
C TYR A 110 1.96 -21.98 0.36
N ILE A 111 2.28 -22.33 1.59
CA ILE A 111 1.29 -22.81 2.55
C ILE A 111 0.81 -21.68 3.45
N ARG A 112 -0.47 -21.74 3.79
CA ARG A 112 -1.10 -20.83 4.75
C ARG A 112 -2.04 -21.59 5.67
N ARG A 113 -2.47 -20.98 6.77
CA ARG A 113 -3.58 -21.51 7.55
C ARG A 113 -4.90 -21.23 6.83
N ARG A 114 -5.82 -22.18 6.90
CA ARG A 114 -7.13 -22.05 6.28
C ARG A 114 -7.87 -20.83 6.85
N GLY A 115 -8.36 -19.98 5.98
CA GLY A 115 -9.03 -18.73 6.34
C GLY A 115 -8.10 -17.52 6.53
N ASN A 116 -6.78 -17.74 6.59
CA ASN A 116 -5.79 -16.67 6.62
C ASN A 116 -5.30 -16.36 5.21
N VAL A 117 -4.77 -15.16 5.01
CA VAL A 117 -4.19 -14.74 3.72
C VAL A 117 -2.68 -14.72 3.73
N GLU A 118 -2.05 -14.45 4.87
CA GLU A 118 -0.60 -14.40 4.97
C GLU A 118 0.03 -15.78 4.75
N PRO A 119 1.22 -15.85 4.11
CA PRO A 119 2.02 -17.06 4.09
C PRO A 119 2.33 -17.53 5.51
N LEU A 120 2.24 -18.84 5.76
CA LEU A 120 2.60 -19.39 7.05
C LEU A 120 4.05 -19.07 7.40
N PHE A 121 4.30 -18.58 8.60
CA PHE A 121 5.66 -18.55 9.13
C PHE A 121 6.12 -19.98 9.45
N ALA A 122 6.47 -20.70 8.40
CA ALA A 122 6.80 -22.13 8.44
C ALA A 122 8.20 -22.35 9.00
N VAL A 123 8.35 -22.22 10.31
CA VAL A 123 9.62 -22.48 11.03
C VAL A 123 10.07 -23.91 10.77
N TYR A 124 11.38 -24.09 10.57
CA TYR A 124 11.98 -25.38 10.40
C TYR A 124 13.41 -25.42 10.98
N CYS A 125 13.91 -26.61 11.21
CA CYS A 125 15.26 -26.90 11.68
C CYS A 125 15.72 -28.25 11.14
N ASP A 126 17.00 -28.58 11.29
CA ASP A 126 17.52 -29.87 10.83
C ASP A 126 16.81 -31.07 11.53
N GLY A 127 16.43 -30.92 12.79
CA GLY A 127 15.73 -31.94 13.59
C GLY A 127 16.67 -33.03 14.12
N ILE A 128 17.98 -32.83 14.03
CA ILE A 128 19.04 -33.71 14.56
C ILE A 128 19.88 -32.97 15.58
N GLU A 129 20.56 -31.92 15.18
CA GLU A 129 21.40 -31.09 16.05
C GLU A 129 20.58 -30.02 16.75
N ILE A 130 19.56 -29.46 16.05
CA ILE A 130 18.64 -28.44 16.54
C ILE A 130 17.21 -28.94 16.41
N THR A 131 16.43 -28.82 17.47
CA THR A 131 15.00 -29.10 17.49
C THR A 131 14.20 -27.79 17.61
N CYS A 132 13.06 -27.73 16.95
CA CYS A 132 12.13 -26.59 16.97
C CYS A 132 10.67 -27.05 16.95
N ASP A 133 9.76 -26.16 17.24
CA ASP A 133 8.30 -26.42 17.16
C ASP A 133 7.78 -26.35 15.71
N GLY A 134 8.65 -26.56 14.72
CA GLY A 134 8.34 -26.52 13.30
C GLY A 134 8.71 -27.81 12.58
N LEU A 135 8.95 -27.70 11.27
CA LEU A 135 9.29 -28.84 10.43
C LEU A 135 10.71 -29.33 10.75
N SER A 136 10.86 -30.61 11.01
CA SER A 136 12.15 -31.29 11.03
C SER A 136 12.57 -31.65 9.60
N GLN A 137 13.63 -31.05 9.07
CA GLN A 137 14.09 -31.32 7.70
C GLN A 137 14.40 -32.81 7.49
N TRP A 138 15.22 -33.41 8.37
CA TRP A 138 15.49 -34.83 8.32
C TRP A 138 14.27 -35.71 8.62
N GLY A 139 13.34 -35.24 9.44
CA GLY A 139 12.09 -35.95 9.74
C GLY A 139 11.16 -36.09 8.53
N THR A 140 11.32 -35.27 7.49
CA THR A 140 10.55 -35.41 6.23
C THR A 140 10.91 -36.66 5.45
N VAL A 141 12.16 -37.14 5.57
CA VAL A 141 12.68 -38.26 4.80
C VAL A 141 11.97 -39.61 5.13
N PRO A 142 11.82 -40.01 6.41
CA PRO A 142 11.07 -41.22 6.72
C PRO A 142 9.59 -41.10 6.31
N LEU A 143 8.94 -39.95 6.51
CA LEU A 143 7.53 -39.74 6.14
C LEU A 143 7.31 -39.91 4.64
N ALA A 144 8.20 -39.36 3.82
CA ALA A 144 8.16 -39.55 2.36
C ALA A 144 8.38 -41.02 1.96
N LYS A 145 9.26 -41.73 2.67
CA LYS A 145 9.48 -43.20 2.44
C LYS A 145 8.27 -44.04 2.85
N GLU A 146 7.48 -43.58 3.80
CA GLU A 146 6.20 -44.19 4.20
C GLU A 146 5.08 -43.86 3.19
N GLY A 147 5.33 -43.04 2.18
CA GLY A 147 4.38 -42.75 1.09
C GLY A 147 3.57 -41.47 1.28
N LEU A 148 3.91 -40.63 2.25
CA LEU A 148 3.25 -39.32 2.35
C LEU A 148 3.74 -38.41 1.23
N ASP A 149 2.80 -37.68 0.62
CA ASP A 149 3.11 -36.56 -0.27
C ASP A 149 3.59 -35.32 0.52
N ALA A 150 4.05 -34.31 -0.18
CA ALA A 150 4.59 -33.10 0.43
C ALA A 150 3.59 -32.44 1.38
N MET A 151 2.29 -32.37 1.02
CA MET A 151 1.27 -31.78 1.87
C MET A 151 0.95 -32.65 3.09
N GLY A 152 0.94 -33.96 2.97
CA GLY A 152 0.81 -34.88 4.10
C GLY A 152 1.95 -34.72 5.10
N ILE A 153 3.19 -34.59 4.59
CA ILE A 153 4.37 -34.32 5.41
C ILE A 153 4.21 -32.97 6.14
N LEU A 154 3.86 -31.91 5.44
CA LEU A 154 3.69 -30.56 6.02
C LEU A 154 2.59 -30.54 7.08
N LYS A 155 1.48 -31.24 6.87
CA LYS A 155 0.39 -31.37 7.86
C LYS A 155 0.82 -32.08 9.13
N THR A 156 1.74 -33.02 9.05
CA THR A 156 2.28 -33.71 10.23
C THR A 156 2.95 -32.72 11.19
N TYR A 157 3.58 -31.66 10.67
CA TYR A 157 4.29 -30.66 11.47
C TYR A 157 3.47 -29.41 11.79
N PHE A 158 2.65 -28.96 10.85
CA PHE A 158 1.94 -27.69 10.96
C PHE A 158 0.44 -27.84 11.28
N GLY A 159 -0.09 -29.06 11.25
CA GLY A 159 -1.51 -29.34 11.54
C GLY A 159 -2.36 -29.47 10.28
N GLU A 160 -3.58 -30.00 10.45
CA GLU A 160 -4.51 -30.30 9.35
C GLU A 160 -5.18 -29.04 8.76
N ASP A 161 -5.04 -27.91 9.42
CA ASP A 161 -5.64 -26.63 9.04
C ASP A 161 -4.81 -25.82 8.05
N ILE A 162 -3.69 -26.38 7.54
CA ILE A 162 -2.93 -25.75 6.47
C ILE A 162 -3.48 -26.11 5.10
N GLU A 163 -3.31 -25.19 4.15
CA GLU A 163 -3.65 -25.37 2.74
C GLU A 163 -2.55 -24.84 1.84
N LEU A 164 -2.45 -25.39 0.63
CA LEU A 164 -1.54 -24.94 -0.40
C LEU A 164 -2.21 -23.88 -1.28
N VAL A 165 -1.56 -22.76 -1.49
CA VAL A 165 -1.92 -21.74 -2.48
C VAL A 165 -0.97 -21.89 -3.66
N THR A 166 -1.50 -22.03 -4.88
CA THR A 166 -0.74 -22.21 -6.11
C THR A 166 -0.98 -21.05 -7.07
N ASP A 167 -0.15 -20.95 -8.10
CA ASP A 167 -0.28 -19.96 -9.18
C ASP A 167 -0.35 -18.51 -8.70
N VAL A 168 0.41 -18.24 -7.63
CA VAL A 168 0.51 -16.90 -7.05
C VAL A 168 1.19 -15.97 -8.05
N PRO A 169 0.60 -14.80 -8.37
CA PRO A 169 1.17 -13.87 -9.33
C PRO A 169 2.53 -13.35 -8.87
N VAL A 170 3.44 -13.15 -9.83
CA VAL A 170 4.73 -12.51 -9.59
C VAL A 170 4.55 -11.00 -9.73
N GLY A 171 5.03 -10.25 -8.75
CA GLY A 171 4.95 -8.80 -8.70
C GLY A 171 5.14 -8.31 -7.27
N GLY A 172 4.95 -7.04 -7.04
CA GLY A 172 4.95 -6.47 -5.68
C GLY A 172 5.90 -5.28 -5.52
N GLY A 173 5.58 -4.44 -4.54
CA GLY A 173 6.34 -3.29 -4.08
C GLY A 173 6.19 -3.14 -2.57
N GLY A 174 6.80 -2.11 -1.99
CA GLY A 174 6.60 -1.77 -0.57
C GLY A 174 5.14 -1.39 -0.28
N SER A 175 4.71 -1.59 0.97
CA SER A 175 3.33 -1.30 1.38
C SER A 175 3.09 0.17 1.77
N ALA A 176 4.13 0.98 1.85
CA ALA A 176 3.98 2.36 2.25
C ALA A 176 3.23 3.16 1.17
N PRO A 177 2.32 4.05 1.57
CA PRO A 177 1.64 4.92 0.63
C PRO A 177 2.66 5.80 -0.11
N PRO A 178 2.45 6.05 -1.42
CA PRO A 178 3.38 6.85 -2.23
C PRO A 178 3.49 8.30 -1.75
N VAL A 179 2.44 8.78 -1.06
CA VAL A 179 2.41 10.12 -0.44
C VAL A 179 2.04 10.01 1.04
N PRO A 180 2.54 10.89 1.91
CA PRO A 180 2.16 10.89 3.32
C PRO A 180 0.66 11.07 3.51
N LEU A 181 0.05 10.26 4.40
CA LEU A 181 -1.36 10.39 4.74
C LEU A 181 -1.53 11.40 5.87
N ARG A 182 -2.57 12.22 5.79
CA ARG A 182 -2.95 13.22 6.79
C ARG A 182 -4.44 13.51 6.68
N GLU A 183 -4.96 14.37 7.54
CA GLU A 183 -6.34 14.82 7.46
C GLU A 183 -6.72 15.23 6.04
N GLY A 184 -7.86 14.73 5.56
CA GLY A 184 -8.35 14.91 4.19
C GLY A 184 -7.88 13.84 3.19
N ALA A 185 -6.90 13.01 3.50
CA ALA A 185 -6.53 11.89 2.65
C ALA A 185 -7.66 10.84 2.63
N ALA A 186 -7.83 10.17 1.49
CA ALA A 186 -8.82 9.10 1.34
C ALA A 186 -8.22 7.92 0.56
N GLY A 187 -8.79 6.74 0.75
CA GLY A 187 -8.46 5.57 -0.03
C GLY A 187 -7.99 4.37 0.78
N PRO A 188 -7.53 3.33 0.07
CA PRO A 188 -7.20 2.03 0.66
C PRO A 188 -6.09 2.08 1.71
N TYR A 189 -5.11 2.95 1.52
CA TYR A 189 -4.05 3.13 2.51
C TYR A 189 -4.58 3.67 3.84
N VAL A 190 -5.57 4.58 3.80
CA VAL A 190 -6.21 5.13 4.99
C VAL A 190 -7.02 4.05 5.69
N GLU A 191 -7.80 3.26 4.96
CA GLU A 191 -8.58 2.15 5.53
C GLU A 191 -7.69 1.09 6.16
N THR A 192 -6.60 0.73 5.50
CA THR A 192 -5.57 -0.16 6.04
C THR A 192 -4.98 0.39 7.34
N LEU A 193 -4.65 1.69 7.36
CA LEU A 193 -4.16 2.37 8.55
C LEU A 193 -5.16 2.31 9.71
N GLN A 194 -6.43 2.64 9.44
CA GLN A 194 -7.51 2.63 10.42
C GLN A 194 -7.72 1.23 11.01
N THR A 195 -7.76 0.21 10.16
CA THR A 195 -7.88 -1.19 10.57
C THR A 195 -6.73 -1.62 11.48
N ARG A 196 -5.50 -1.29 11.10
CA ARG A 196 -4.31 -1.62 11.89
C ARG A 196 -4.28 -0.88 13.23
N LEU A 197 -4.55 0.42 13.23
CA LEU A 197 -4.61 1.21 14.47
C LEU A 197 -5.70 0.69 15.41
N ASN A 198 -6.86 0.30 14.91
CA ASN A 198 -7.92 -0.29 15.70
C ASN A 198 -7.53 -1.65 16.32
N ARG A 199 -6.78 -2.49 15.58
CA ARG A 199 -6.26 -3.73 16.16
C ARG A 199 -5.19 -3.45 17.21
N ILE A 200 -4.28 -2.49 16.95
CA ILE A 200 -3.25 -2.07 17.88
C ILE A 200 -3.88 -1.49 19.15
N SER A 201 -4.93 -0.70 19.05
CA SER A 201 -5.61 -0.07 20.17
C SER A 201 -6.17 -1.07 21.18
N ALA A 202 -6.45 -2.31 20.76
CA ALA A 202 -6.88 -3.37 21.67
C ALA A 202 -5.78 -3.74 22.70
N ASN A 203 -4.50 -3.61 22.32
CA ASN A 203 -3.35 -3.83 23.21
C ASN A 203 -2.82 -2.52 23.82
N PHE A 204 -3.10 -1.37 23.21
CA PHE A 204 -2.65 -0.05 23.61
C PHE A 204 -3.85 0.92 23.75
N PRO A 205 -4.62 0.85 24.85
CA PRO A 205 -5.89 1.59 25.02
C PRO A 205 -5.78 3.13 25.00
N LEU A 206 -4.58 3.67 25.11
CA LEU A 206 -4.34 5.12 24.95
C LEU A 206 -4.51 5.59 23.51
N ILE A 207 -4.48 4.67 22.54
CA ILE A 207 -4.76 4.96 21.15
C ILE A 207 -6.28 4.84 20.96
N PRO A 208 -7.00 5.94 20.66
CA PRO A 208 -8.44 5.89 20.51
C PRO A 208 -8.84 5.06 19.30
N LYS A 209 -9.96 4.34 19.43
CA LYS A 209 -10.54 3.62 18.29
C LYS A 209 -11.09 4.59 17.27
N ILE A 210 -10.90 4.25 16.01
CA ILE A 210 -11.41 4.97 14.85
C ILE A 210 -12.73 4.32 14.45
N TYR A 211 -13.77 5.13 14.34
CA TYR A 211 -15.07 4.67 13.89
C TYR A 211 -15.79 5.80 13.13
N PRO A 212 -16.35 5.47 11.93
CA PRO A 212 -16.24 4.19 11.22
C PRO A 212 -14.85 3.97 10.61
N VAL A 213 -14.48 2.73 10.28
CA VAL A 213 -13.39 2.43 9.38
C VAL A 213 -13.94 2.60 7.97
N ASN A 214 -13.56 3.67 7.30
CA ASN A 214 -14.21 4.11 6.06
C ASN A 214 -13.21 4.55 4.96
N GLY A 215 -11.91 4.47 5.26
CA GLY A 215 -10.89 4.93 4.32
C GLY A 215 -10.79 6.45 4.17
N PHE A 216 -11.42 7.23 5.04
CA PHE A 216 -11.27 8.69 5.09
C PHE A 216 -10.47 9.12 6.32
N PHE A 217 -9.41 9.91 6.10
CA PHE A 217 -8.55 10.41 7.17
C PHE A 217 -9.13 11.68 7.77
N GLY A 218 -10.13 11.52 8.64
CA GLY A 218 -10.72 12.62 9.39
C GLY A 218 -10.05 12.81 10.75
N GLN A 219 -10.60 13.73 11.55
CA GLN A 219 -10.10 14.10 12.88
C GLN A 219 -9.93 12.89 13.84
N THR A 220 -10.82 11.90 13.76
CA THR A 220 -10.73 10.68 14.59
C THR A 220 -9.49 9.86 14.24
N THR A 221 -9.16 9.76 12.95
CA THR A 221 -7.96 9.10 12.45
C THR A 221 -6.71 9.87 12.86
N GLU A 222 -6.71 11.19 12.71
CA GLU A 222 -5.59 12.05 13.11
C GLU A 222 -5.29 11.92 14.61
N ASN A 223 -6.32 11.96 15.44
CA ASN A 223 -6.18 11.78 16.89
C ASN A 223 -5.57 10.42 17.24
N ALA A 224 -5.98 9.35 16.57
CA ALA A 224 -5.44 8.02 16.77
C ALA A 224 -3.97 7.94 16.31
N VAL A 225 -3.62 8.58 15.18
CA VAL A 225 -2.24 8.67 14.68
C VAL A 225 -1.36 9.42 15.67
N LYS A 226 -1.77 10.61 16.14
CA LYS A 226 -1.02 11.38 17.15
C LYS A 226 -0.80 10.59 18.44
N ALA A 227 -1.83 9.90 18.92
CA ALA A 227 -1.71 9.04 20.09
C ALA A 227 -0.76 7.87 19.87
N PHE A 228 -0.81 7.24 18.69
CA PHE A 228 0.13 6.19 18.28
C PHE A 228 1.58 6.73 18.22
N GLN A 229 1.79 7.85 17.55
CA GLN A 229 3.11 8.49 17.44
C GLN A 229 3.69 8.78 18.81
N SER A 230 2.89 9.36 19.71
CA SER A 230 3.32 9.62 21.10
C SER A 230 3.65 8.34 21.87
N ALA A 231 2.87 7.26 21.68
CA ALA A 231 3.09 6.00 22.39
C ALA A 231 4.33 5.24 21.91
N PHE A 232 4.82 5.53 20.69
CA PHE A 232 5.93 4.83 20.07
C PHE A 232 7.12 5.73 19.70
N ASP A 233 7.30 6.82 20.44
CA ASP A 233 8.45 7.75 20.35
C ASP A 233 8.65 8.37 18.95
N LEU A 234 7.55 8.66 18.25
CA LEU A 234 7.53 9.42 17.00
C LEU A 234 7.04 10.85 17.28
N THR A 235 7.35 11.79 16.37
CA THR A 235 6.80 13.14 16.41
C THR A 235 5.28 13.09 16.26
N PRO A 236 4.47 13.58 17.22
CA PRO A 236 3.02 13.46 17.20
C PRO A 236 2.38 14.57 16.31
N ASP A 237 2.75 14.61 15.03
CA ASP A 237 2.29 15.60 14.05
C ASP A 237 0.97 15.21 13.39
N GLY A 238 0.54 13.95 13.52
CA GLY A 238 -0.66 13.41 12.87
C GLY A 238 -0.45 13.04 11.40
N ILE A 239 0.80 13.09 10.90
CA ILE A 239 1.14 12.76 9.51
C ILE A 239 1.72 11.35 9.43
N VAL A 240 1.20 10.54 8.53
CA VAL A 240 1.67 9.17 8.30
C VAL A 240 2.59 9.15 7.08
N GLY A 241 3.84 9.55 7.30
CA GLY A 241 4.93 9.31 6.37
C GLY A 241 5.50 7.89 6.52
N PRO A 242 6.56 7.53 5.75
CA PRO A 242 7.16 6.19 5.80
C PRO A 242 7.54 5.73 7.20
N ALA A 243 8.11 6.60 8.02
CA ALA A 243 8.51 6.26 9.40
C ALA A 243 7.31 5.85 10.27
N THR A 244 6.22 6.62 10.23
CA THR A 244 4.99 6.30 10.96
C THR A 244 4.32 5.04 10.39
N TRP A 245 4.25 4.92 9.06
CA TRP A 245 3.66 3.76 8.40
C TRP A 245 4.37 2.45 8.79
N TYR A 246 5.69 2.40 8.65
CA TYR A 246 6.46 1.20 9.01
C TYR A 246 6.44 0.92 10.51
N ARG A 247 6.34 1.95 11.36
CA ARG A 247 6.17 1.74 12.80
C ARG A 247 4.80 1.13 13.11
N VAL A 248 3.72 1.60 12.48
CA VAL A 248 2.38 0.97 12.58
C VAL A 248 2.44 -0.47 12.12
N GLN A 249 3.08 -0.74 10.97
CA GLN A 249 3.28 -2.08 10.44
C GLN A 249 4.02 -2.99 11.44
N ASN A 250 5.13 -2.52 11.98
CA ASN A 250 5.93 -3.28 12.95
C ASN A 250 5.12 -3.66 14.21
N VAL A 251 4.40 -2.68 14.78
CA VAL A 251 3.58 -2.92 15.98
C VAL A 251 2.42 -3.87 15.65
N TYR A 252 1.78 -3.71 14.49
CA TYR A 252 0.68 -4.58 14.03
C TYR A 252 1.12 -6.03 13.87
N ILE A 253 2.29 -6.26 13.24
CA ILE A 253 2.90 -7.60 13.12
C ILE A 253 3.09 -8.22 14.52
N GLY A 254 3.62 -7.41 15.45
CA GLY A 254 3.88 -7.86 16.82
C GLY A 254 2.60 -8.23 17.58
N VAL A 255 1.57 -7.37 17.55
CA VAL A 255 0.32 -7.64 18.29
C VAL A 255 -0.50 -8.78 17.71
N LYS A 256 -0.40 -9.05 16.40
CA LYS A 256 -1.03 -10.20 15.74
C LYS A 256 -0.10 -11.43 15.65
N ARG A 257 1.16 -11.27 16.04
CA ARG A 257 2.18 -12.33 15.96
C ARG A 257 2.32 -12.93 14.55
N LEU A 258 2.22 -12.08 13.50
CA LEU A 258 2.18 -12.55 12.11
C LEU A 258 3.47 -13.25 11.65
N SER A 259 4.57 -13.05 12.35
CA SER A 259 5.85 -13.73 12.13
C SER A 259 6.14 -14.79 13.20
N ASP A 260 5.10 -15.39 13.75
CA ASP A 260 5.16 -16.51 14.68
C ASP A 260 4.31 -17.67 14.16
N LEU A 261 4.67 -18.88 14.56
CA LEU A 261 3.92 -20.10 14.17
C LEU A 261 2.47 -20.07 14.66
N ASN A 262 2.24 -19.46 15.82
CA ASN A 262 0.93 -19.26 16.45
C ASN A 262 0.39 -17.85 16.19
N SER A 263 0.41 -17.40 14.93
CA SER A 263 -0.16 -16.13 14.48
C SER A 263 -1.67 -16.08 14.73
N GLU A 264 -2.21 -14.88 15.00
CA GLU A 264 -3.66 -14.66 14.95
C GLU A 264 -4.20 -14.74 13.51
N GLY A 265 -3.32 -14.60 12.51
CA GLY A 265 -3.66 -14.58 11.10
C GLY A 265 -4.24 -13.25 10.63
N LEU A 266 -4.30 -13.11 9.32
CA LEU A 266 -4.99 -12.04 8.60
C LEU A 266 -6.15 -12.65 7.84
N THR A 267 -7.37 -12.20 8.10
CA THR A 267 -8.53 -12.67 7.36
C THR A 267 -8.71 -11.86 6.07
N VAL A 268 -9.50 -12.40 5.14
CA VAL A 268 -9.84 -11.69 3.89
C VAL A 268 -10.53 -10.37 4.20
N GLU A 269 -11.41 -10.34 5.22
CA GLU A 269 -12.13 -9.14 5.64
C GLU A 269 -11.21 -8.04 6.17
N GLU A 270 -10.05 -8.40 6.76
CA GLU A 270 -9.07 -7.41 7.25
C GLU A 270 -8.23 -6.76 6.16
N ILE A 271 -8.21 -7.35 4.98
CA ILE A 271 -7.43 -6.84 3.84
C ILE A 271 -8.31 -6.38 2.67
N THR A 272 -9.61 -6.63 2.73
CA THR A 272 -10.56 -6.23 1.68
C THR A 272 -11.33 -5.01 2.15
N THR A 273 -11.37 -3.97 1.33
CA THR A 273 -12.25 -2.83 1.56
C THR A 273 -13.70 -3.25 1.39
N THR A 274 -14.50 -2.99 2.40
CA THR A 274 -15.93 -3.27 2.36
C THR A 274 -16.74 -1.99 2.27
N LEU A 275 -17.78 -1.99 1.43
CA LEU A 275 -18.78 -0.93 1.45
C LEU A 275 -19.74 -1.23 2.61
N PRO A 276 -19.85 -0.35 3.63
CA PRO A 276 -20.72 -0.59 4.78
C PRO A 276 -22.22 -0.58 4.40
N GLU A 277 -22.59 0.22 3.40
CA GLU A 277 -23.94 0.37 2.89
C GLU A 277 -23.92 0.81 1.42
N SER A 278 -24.98 0.50 0.67
CA SER A 278 -25.11 0.97 -0.71
C SER A 278 -25.34 2.47 -0.74
N LEU A 279 -24.72 3.18 -1.70
CA LEU A 279 -24.86 4.62 -1.88
C LEU A 279 -25.60 4.94 -3.18
N ALA A 280 -26.51 5.89 -3.11
CA ALA A 280 -27.34 6.32 -4.22
C ALA A 280 -27.59 7.84 -4.18
N ARG A 281 -28.23 8.34 -5.20
CA ARG A 281 -28.62 9.75 -5.28
C ARG A 281 -29.45 10.16 -4.07
N GLY A 282 -29.03 11.23 -3.40
CA GLY A 282 -29.64 11.78 -2.19
C GLY A 282 -28.83 11.51 -0.93
N ASP A 283 -27.90 10.54 -0.97
CA ASP A 283 -27.01 10.26 0.16
C ASP A 283 -25.95 11.35 0.30
N THR A 284 -25.46 11.52 1.53
CA THR A 284 -24.46 12.55 1.87
C THR A 284 -23.48 11.99 2.89
N GLY A 285 -22.30 12.61 2.97
CA GLY A 285 -21.31 12.30 4.01
C GLY A 285 -20.02 11.70 3.50
N GLU A 286 -19.22 11.16 4.42
CA GLU A 286 -17.85 10.73 4.18
C GLU A 286 -17.72 9.62 3.11
N LEU A 287 -18.65 8.65 3.08
CA LEU A 287 -18.60 7.60 2.06
C LEU A 287 -18.86 8.16 0.65
N VAL A 288 -19.70 9.19 0.54
CA VAL A 288 -19.93 9.87 -0.73
C VAL A 288 -18.67 10.63 -1.17
N PHE A 289 -17.95 11.29 -0.25
CA PHE A 289 -16.65 11.90 -0.54
C PHE A 289 -15.67 10.88 -1.13
N ILE A 290 -15.59 9.67 -0.53
CA ILE A 290 -14.70 8.62 -1.01
C ILE A 290 -15.06 8.18 -2.43
N VAL A 291 -16.35 7.95 -2.69
CA VAL A 291 -16.85 7.58 -4.04
C VAL A 291 -16.49 8.67 -5.05
N GLN A 292 -16.77 9.92 -4.72
CA GLN A 292 -16.46 11.05 -5.59
C GLN A 292 -14.96 11.20 -5.82
N TYR A 293 -14.15 10.99 -4.78
CA TYR A 293 -12.69 11.01 -4.86
C TYR A 293 -12.17 9.91 -5.82
N TYR A 294 -12.65 8.66 -5.66
CA TYR A 294 -12.26 7.58 -6.56
C TYR A 294 -12.69 7.85 -8.00
N LEU A 295 -13.94 8.27 -8.21
CA LEU A 295 -14.47 8.55 -9.56
C LEU A 295 -13.69 9.69 -10.23
N SER A 296 -13.43 10.78 -9.51
CA SER A 296 -12.69 11.92 -10.04
C SER A 296 -11.25 11.54 -10.38
N TYR A 297 -10.60 10.77 -9.51
CA TYR A 297 -9.24 10.30 -9.78
C TYR A 297 -9.18 9.35 -10.98
N ILE A 298 -10.11 8.39 -11.07
CA ILE A 298 -10.21 7.47 -12.21
C ILE A 298 -10.53 8.23 -13.50
N GLY A 299 -11.41 9.24 -13.44
CA GLY A 299 -11.79 10.06 -14.57
C GLY A 299 -10.63 10.87 -15.20
N GLU A 300 -9.56 11.14 -14.44
CA GLU A 300 -8.35 11.75 -14.99
C GLU A 300 -7.56 10.83 -15.93
N PHE A 301 -7.74 9.51 -15.80
CA PHE A 301 -7.04 8.51 -16.60
C PHE A 301 -7.95 7.83 -17.63
N ILE A 302 -9.29 7.94 -17.48
CA ILE A 302 -10.27 7.24 -18.29
C ILE A 302 -11.33 8.23 -18.80
N ASP A 303 -11.18 8.69 -20.03
CA ASP A 303 -11.99 9.75 -20.66
C ASP A 303 -13.51 9.51 -20.63
N SER A 304 -13.95 8.22 -20.57
CA SER A 304 -15.38 7.87 -20.50
C SER A 304 -16.03 8.17 -19.15
N ILE A 305 -15.23 8.44 -18.11
CA ILE A 305 -15.70 8.70 -16.75
C ILE A 305 -15.53 10.20 -16.45
N PRO A 306 -16.61 10.95 -16.23
CA PRO A 306 -16.48 12.38 -15.99
C PRO A 306 -15.83 12.66 -14.63
N VAL A 307 -14.90 13.61 -14.62
CA VAL A 307 -14.37 14.19 -13.39
C VAL A 307 -15.45 15.05 -12.74
N ILE A 308 -15.72 14.86 -11.45
CA ILE A 308 -16.79 15.51 -10.70
C ILE A 308 -16.26 16.24 -9.47
N ALA A 309 -17.03 17.19 -8.96
CA ALA A 309 -16.73 17.83 -7.67
C ALA A 309 -16.82 16.79 -6.53
N ILE A 310 -15.92 16.93 -5.55
CA ILE A 310 -15.91 16.12 -4.33
C ILE A 310 -16.52 16.96 -3.22
N ASP A 311 -17.85 16.93 -3.09
CA ASP A 311 -18.63 17.77 -2.20
C ASP A 311 -19.38 16.99 -1.10
N GLY A 312 -19.25 15.65 -1.12
CA GLY A 312 -19.95 14.77 -0.18
C GLY A 312 -21.45 14.66 -0.39
N ASN A 313 -21.97 15.16 -1.53
CA ASN A 313 -23.39 15.06 -1.88
C ASN A 313 -23.56 14.16 -3.11
N PHE A 314 -24.23 13.03 -2.98
CA PHE A 314 -24.51 12.16 -4.11
C PHE A 314 -25.61 12.76 -5.00
N GLY A 315 -25.21 13.75 -5.78
CA GLY A 315 -26.08 14.45 -6.73
C GLY A 315 -26.21 13.74 -8.07
N ILE A 316 -26.87 14.43 -9.01
CA ILE A 316 -27.05 13.91 -10.38
C ILE A 316 -25.71 13.73 -11.12
N LEU A 317 -24.71 14.57 -10.84
CA LEU A 317 -23.38 14.46 -11.45
C LEU A 317 -22.66 13.21 -10.94
N THR A 318 -22.72 12.93 -9.64
CA THR A 318 -22.17 11.71 -9.05
C THR A 318 -22.88 10.48 -9.61
N GLU A 319 -24.22 10.48 -9.70
CA GLU A 319 -24.98 9.38 -10.29
C GLU A 319 -24.57 9.11 -11.75
N ASN A 320 -24.40 10.16 -12.54
CA ASN A 320 -23.96 10.03 -13.94
C ASN A 320 -22.52 9.49 -14.05
N ALA A 321 -21.60 9.91 -13.18
CA ALA A 321 -20.24 9.40 -13.13
C ALA A 321 -20.22 7.91 -12.74
N VAL A 322 -21.05 7.52 -11.76
CA VAL A 322 -21.22 6.09 -11.40
C VAL A 322 -21.75 5.27 -12.58
N LYS A 323 -22.76 5.77 -13.30
CA LYS A 323 -23.29 5.10 -14.49
C LYS A 323 -22.24 4.97 -15.59
N ALA A 324 -21.46 6.02 -15.82
CA ALA A 324 -20.36 5.99 -16.77
C ALA A 324 -19.31 4.95 -16.37
N PHE A 325 -18.93 4.90 -15.08
CA PHE A 325 -18.05 3.89 -14.54
C PHE A 325 -18.61 2.48 -14.77
N GLN A 326 -19.84 2.24 -14.36
CA GLN A 326 -20.50 0.94 -14.54
C GLN A 326 -20.55 0.52 -16.01
N ALA A 327 -20.87 1.42 -16.93
CA ALA A 327 -20.89 1.14 -18.36
C ALA A 327 -19.49 0.80 -18.89
N THR A 328 -18.45 1.53 -18.46
CA THR A 328 -17.06 1.32 -18.88
C THR A 328 -16.55 -0.07 -18.48
N TYR A 329 -16.95 -0.55 -17.30
CA TYR A 329 -16.51 -1.85 -16.77
C TYR A 329 -17.53 -2.99 -16.96
N GLY A 330 -18.58 -2.78 -17.76
CA GLY A 330 -19.57 -3.83 -18.08
C GLY A 330 -20.42 -4.25 -16.89
N LEU A 331 -20.58 -3.36 -15.89
CA LEU A 331 -21.44 -3.59 -14.73
C LEU A 331 -22.89 -3.18 -15.03
N PRO A 332 -23.89 -3.66 -14.27
CA PRO A 332 -25.24 -3.16 -14.37
C PRO A 332 -25.30 -1.64 -14.16
N VAL A 333 -25.80 -0.89 -15.15
CA VAL A 333 -25.82 0.58 -15.15
C VAL A 333 -27.01 1.08 -14.30
N THR A 334 -26.85 1.04 -13.00
CA THR A 334 -27.89 1.42 -12.02
C THR A 334 -27.74 2.85 -11.50
N GLY A 335 -26.50 3.38 -11.49
CA GLY A 335 -26.18 4.63 -10.82
C GLY A 335 -26.09 4.49 -9.29
N VAL A 336 -26.15 3.28 -8.77
CA VAL A 336 -26.01 2.94 -7.35
C VAL A 336 -24.65 2.32 -7.12
N ILE A 337 -23.96 2.74 -6.07
CA ILE A 337 -22.75 2.06 -5.58
C ILE A 337 -23.22 0.91 -4.69
N ASP A 338 -23.22 -0.27 -5.23
CA ASP A 338 -23.35 -1.54 -4.49
C ASP A 338 -21.98 -2.15 -4.20
N ALA A 339 -21.94 -3.26 -3.48
CA ALA A 339 -20.68 -3.93 -3.12
C ALA A 339 -19.84 -4.32 -4.34
N VAL A 340 -20.47 -4.67 -5.47
CA VAL A 340 -19.78 -5.03 -6.72
C VAL A 340 -19.18 -3.79 -7.37
N THR A 341 -19.96 -2.73 -7.52
CA THR A 341 -19.51 -1.44 -8.08
C THR A 341 -18.36 -0.85 -7.23
N TRP A 342 -18.50 -0.89 -5.90
CA TRP A 342 -17.45 -0.46 -4.97
C TRP A 342 -16.15 -1.24 -5.16
N TYR A 343 -16.24 -2.58 -5.19
CA TYR A 343 -15.07 -3.46 -5.36
C TYR A 343 -14.33 -3.16 -6.67
N TYR A 344 -15.05 -3.01 -7.78
CA TYR A 344 -14.45 -2.66 -9.07
C TYR A 344 -13.80 -1.28 -9.04
N MET A 345 -14.50 -0.28 -8.48
CA MET A 345 -13.99 1.09 -8.37
C MET A 345 -12.73 1.17 -7.51
N TYR A 346 -12.73 0.48 -6.37
CA TYR A 346 -11.57 0.35 -5.50
C TYR A 346 -10.35 -0.26 -6.21
N ASN A 347 -10.56 -1.39 -6.93
CA ASN A 347 -9.46 -2.05 -7.63
C ASN A 347 -8.90 -1.21 -8.79
N VAL A 348 -9.76 -0.51 -9.53
CA VAL A 348 -9.32 0.38 -10.61
C VAL A 348 -8.51 1.55 -10.03
N TYR A 349 -9.01 2.18 -8.98
CA TYR A 349 -8.30 3.25 -8.28
C TYR A 349 -6.93 2.77 -7.74
N SER A 350 -6.91 1.64 -7.04
CA SER A 350 -5.67 1.05 -6.51
C SER A 350 -4.69 0.71 -7.63
N GLY A 351 -5.17 0.11 -8.71
CA GLY A 351 -4.33 -0.22 -9.87
C GLY A 351 -3.73 1.01 -10.55
N ILE A 352 -4.46 2.13 -10.60
CA ILE A 352 -3.91 3.40 -11.11
C ILE A 352 -2.79 3.90 -10.18
N ILE A 353 -3.05 3.99 -8.87
CA ILE A 353 -2.06 4.49 -7.89
C ILE A 353 -0.79 3.63 -7.87
N GLU A 354 -0.93 2.31 -7.86
CA GLU A 354 0.19 1.38 -7.81
C GLU A 354 1.08 1.44 -9.07
N ASN A 355 0.50 1.84 -10.21
CA ASN A 355 1.22 1.94 -11.48
C ASN A 355 1.70 3.38 -11.81
N ILE A 356 1.45 4.37 -10.97
CA ILE A 356 2.02 5.69 -11.15
C ILE A 356 3.53 5.61 -10.87
N PRO A 357 4.41 5.98 -11.83
CA PRO A 357 5.84 6.03 -11.60
C PRO A 357 6.18 6.89 -10.38
N GLN A 358 7.09 6.43 -9.53
CA GLN A 358 7.47 7.10 -8.27
C GLN A 358 7.86 8.57 -8.47
N ILE A 359 8.42 8.91 -9.62
CA ILE A 359 8.78 10.28 -9.97
C ILE A 359 7.57 11.25 -10.00
N TYR A 360 6.37 10.74 -10.23
CA TYR A 360 5.13 11.55 -10.20
C TYR A 360 4.47 11.56 -8.82
N THR A 361 4.89 10.68 -7.91
CA THR A 361 4.37 10.58 -6.54
C THR A 361 5.29 11.23 -5.51
N GLU A 362 6.53 11.60 -5.89
CA GLU A 362 7.47 12.38 -5.07
C GLU A 362 7.17 13.88 -5.11
N GLY A 363 5.91 14.27 -5.03
CA GLY A 363 5.51 15.66 -4.87
C GLY A 363 5.87 16.19 -3.48
N VAL A 364 6.12 17.49 -3.39
CA VAL A 364 6.31 18.20 -2.11
C VAL A 364 5.00 18.75 -1.56
N THR A 365 3.92 18.60 -2.31
CA THR A 365 2.59 19.07 -1.96
C THR A 365 1.80 18.06 -1.13
N VAL A 366 0.72 18.53 -0.54
CA VAL A 366 -0.21 17.73 0.27
C VAL A 366 -1.36 17.22 -0.58
N PRO A 367 -1.85 15.99 -0.33
CA PRO A 367 -3.09 15.51 -0.92
C PRO A 367 -4.27 16.46 -0.68
N PHE A 368 -5.30 16.34 -1.50
CA PHE A 368 -6.54 17.11 -1.32
C PHE A 368 -7.10 16.91 0.10
N PRO A 369 -7.45 18.00 0.81
CA PRO A 369 -7.90 17.90 2.22
C PRO A 369 -9.27 17.26 2.41
N GLY A 370 -9.94 16.78 1.34
CA GLY A 370 -11.25 16.15 1.41
C GLY A 370 -12.42 17.13 1.60
N ILE A 371 -12.16 18.42 1.70
CA ILE A 371 -13.16 19.48 1.84
C ILE A 371 -13.08 20.45 0.66
N VAL A 372 -14.22 20.83 0.13
CA VAL A 372 -14.28 21.91 -0.88
C VAL A 372 -13.90 23.22 -0.22
N LEU A 373 -12.95 23.96 -0.85
CA LEU A 373 -12.56 25.28 -0.38
C LEU A 373 -13.18 26.35 -1.27
N GLU A 374 -13.91 27.25 -0.64
CA GLU A 374 -14.65 28.33 -1.28
C GLU A 374 -14.68 29.57 -0.36
N ILE A 375 -15.29 30.66 -0.80
CA ILE A 375 -15.44 31.86 0.04
C ILE A 375 -16.00 31.49 1.41
N GLY A 376 -15.31 31.91 2.47
CA GLY A 376 -15.66 31.65 3.85
C GLY A 376 -14.96 30.43 4.47
N SER A 377 -14.27 29.60 3.68
CA SER A 377 -13.43 28.51 4.23
C SER A 377 -12.25 29.09 5.02
N GLU A 378 -11.87 28.41 6.10
CA GLU A 378 -10.77 28.82 6.98
C GLU A 378 -9.88 27.63 7.36
N GLY A 379 -8.63 27.93 7.73
CA GLY A 379 -7.71 26.94 8.29
C GLY A 379 -6.45 26.69 7.49
N ASP A 380 -5.74 25.60 7.85
CA ASP A 380 -4.42 25.30 7.28
C ASP A 380 -4.48 24.87 5.81
N ALA A 381 -5.56 24.23 5.38
CA ALA A 381 -5.76 23.88 3.96
C ALA A 381 -5.83 25.15 3.09
N VAL A 382 -6.49 26.21 3.58
CA VAL A 382 -6.54 27.50 2.88
C VAL A 382 -5.16 28.17 2.87
N ARG A 383 -4.38 28.08 3.96
CA ARG A 383 -2.99 28.61 4.00
C ARG A 383 -2.10 27.92 2.97
N LEU A 384 -2.20 26.58 2.88
CA LEU A 384 -1.45 25.80 1.91
C LEU A 384 -1.80 26.20 0.48
N LEU A 385 -3.11 26.26 0.19
CA LEU A 385 -3.59 26.74 -1.12
C LEU A 385 -3.02 28.11 -1.48
N GLN A 386 -3.07 29.07 -0.56
CA GLN A 386 -2.54 30.41 -0.76
C GLN A 386 -1.03 30.41 -1.01
N ASN A 387 -0.27 29.57 -0.31
CA ASN A 387 1.16 29.40 -0.56
C ASN A 387 1.43 28.81 -1.95
N TYR A 388 0.68 27.76 -2.35
CA TYR A 388 0.85 27.15 -3.67
C TYR A 388 0.51 28.14 -4.79
N LEU A 389 -0.60 28.87 -4.68
CA LEU A 389 -0.98 29.90 -5.66
C LEU A 389 0.07 31.01 -5.78
N ASN A 390 0.61 31.47 -4.65
CA ASN A 390 1.66 32.51 -4.67
C ASN A 390 2.95 32.02 -5.32
N TYR A 391 3.32 30.77 -5.10
CA TYR A 391 4.50 30.20 -5.75
C TYR A 391 4.28 30.10 -7.27
N ILE A 392 3.11 29.59 -7.68
CA ILE A 392 2.72 29.49 -9.10
C ILE A 392 2.63 30.86 -9.75
N ALA A 393 2.10 31.86 -9.04
CA ALA A 393 2.02 33.26 -9.53
C ALA A 393 3.40 33.86 -9.84
N GLY A 394 4.48 33.37 -9.23
CA GLY A 394 5.85 33.75 -9.57
C GLY A 394 6.26 33.43 -11.01
N SER A 395 5.66 32.37 -11.58
CA SER A 395 5.91 31.89 -12.95
C SER A 395 4.79 32.21 -13.95
N PHE A 396 3.58 32.51 -13.45
CA PHE A 396 2.39 32.76 -14.26
C PHE A 396 1.75 34.10 -13.88
N SER A 397 2.08 35.17 -14.62
CA SER A 397 1.66 36.56 -14.34
C SER A 397 0.14 36.77 -14.34
N ASP A 398 -0.62 35.88 -14.98
CA ASP A 398 -2.09 35.96 -15.03
C ASP A 398 -2.73 35.53 -13.71
N ILE A 399 -1.98 34.90 -12.83
CA ILE A 399 -2.44 34.48 -11.51
C ILE A 399 -1.99 35.52 -10.48
N PRO A 400 -2.94 36.22 -9.83
CA PRO A 400 -2.57 37.21 -8.82
C PRO A 400 -2.09 36.57 -7.54
N THR A 401 -1.09 37.18 -6.88
CA THR A 401 -0.66 36.84 -5.55
C THR A 401 -1.76 37.15 -4.51
N VAL A 402 -1.83 36.37 -3.46
CA VAL A 402 -2.84 36.50 -2.39
C VAL A 402 -2.18 36.56 -1.01
N PRO A 403 -2.76 37.29 -0.04
CA PRO A 403 -2.29 37.25 1.34
C PRO A 403 -2.47 35.84 1.93
N VAL A 404 -1.43 35.34 2.60
CA VAL A 404 -1.46 34.02 3.28
C VAL A 404 -2.08 34.19 4.67
N THR A 405 -3.40 34.20 4.74
CA THR A 405 -4.16 34.45 5.96
C THR A 405 -4.77 33.18 6.58
N GLY A 406 -4.97 32.14 5.75
CA GLY A 406 -5.80 30.98 6.13
C GLY A 406 -7.30 31.27 6.04
N TYR A 407 -7.72 32.40 5.47
CA TYR A 407 -9.12 32.74 5.19
C TYR A 407 -9.33 32.82 3.67
N TYR A 408 -10.27 32.09 3.14
CA TYR A 408 -10.64 32.08 1.73
C TYR A 408 -11.55 33.25 1.41
N GLY A 409 -10.95 34.38 1.11
CA GLY A 409 -11.66 35.59 0.71
C GLY A 409 -11.71 35.77 -0.81
N THR A 410 -12.29 36.89 -1.26
CA THR A 410 -12.45 37.22 -2.69
C THR A 410 -11.13 37.29 -3.48
N GLN A 411 -10.00 37.59 -2.82
CA GLN A 411 -8.69 37.59 -3.46
C GLN A 411 -8.26 36.15 -3.78
N THR A 412 -8.44 35.22 -2.84
CA THR A 412 -8.15 33.79 -3.05
C THR A 412 -9.06 33.20 -4.12
N GLU A 413 -10.37 33.51 -4.07
CA GLU A 413 -11.34 33.12 -5.11
C GLU A 413 -10.91 33.59 -6.50
N ASN A 414 -10.50 34.87 -6.62
CA ASN A 414 -10.03 35.40 -7.89
C ASN A 414 -8.77 34.67 -8.40
N ALA A 415 -7.79 34.42 -7.54
CA ALA A 415 -6.58 33.70 -7.93
C ALA A 415 -6.90 32.27 -8.41
N VAL A 416 -7.77 31.56 -7.71
CA VAL A 416 -8.25 30.23 -8.12
C VAL A 416 -8.99 30.31 -9.45
N THR A 417 -9.86 31.31 -9.64
CA THR A 417 -10.59 31.54 -10.91
C THR A 417 -9.62 31.75 -12.07
N GLN A 418 -8.59 32.59 -11.88
CA GLN A 418 -7.59 32.82 -12.92
C GLN A 418 -6.78 31.56 -13.20
N PHE A 419 -6.38 30.79 -12.17
CA PHE A 419 -5.74 29.50 -12.34
C PHE A 419 -6.62 28.54 -13.15
N GLN A 420 -7.90 28.35 -12.76
CA GLN A 420 -8.82 27.48 -13.48
C GLN A 420 -9.04 27.90 -14.94
N ASN A 421 -9.07 29.23 -15.22
CA ASN A 421 -9.22 29.73 -16.57
C ASN A 421 -7.94 29.46 -17.41
N LEU A 422 -6.77 29.73 -16.86
CA LEU A 422 -5.50 29.55 -17.54
C LEU A 422 -5.25 28.08 -17.89
N PHE A 423 -5.51 27.17 -16.93
CA PHE A 423 -5.25 25.74 -17.08
C PHE A 423 -6.45 24.95 -17.62
N GLY A 424 -7.57 25.61 -17.94
CA GLY A 424 -8.74 24.97 -18.52
C GLY A 424 -9.44 24.00 -17.58
N ILE A 425 -9.33 24.21 -16.25
CA ILE A 425 -9.92 23.29 -15.25
C ILE A 425 -11.42 23.40 -15.28
N ALA A 426 -12.11 22.25 -15.38
CA ALA A 426 -13.56 22.17 -15.34
C ALA A 426 -14.09 22.39 -13.91
N GLY A 427 -15.34 22.84 -13.79
CA GLY A 427 -16.04 23.03 -12.52
C GLY A 427 -16.37 24.50 -12.23
N ASP A 428 -16.92 24.74 -11.02
CA ASP A 428 -17.32 26.07 -10.57
C ASP A 428 -16.09 26.97 -10.37
N ARG A 429 -16.18 28.19 -10.92
CA ARG A 429 -15.09 29.16 -10.85
C ARG A 429 -14.89 29.67 -9.43
N GLY A 430 -13.62 29.69 -9.01
CA GLY A 430 -13.25 30.10 -7.68
C GLY A 430 -13.54 29.07 -6.59
N VAL A 431 -13.95 27.84 -6.94
CA VAL A 431 -14.15 26.76 -6.00
C VAL A 431 -13.03 25.73 -6.16
N VAL A 432 -12.39 25.35 -5.07
CA VAL A 432 -11.33 24.34 -5.05
C VAL A 432 -11.91 22.99 -4.67
N THR A 433 -12.20 22.21 -5.68
CA THR A 433 -12.53 20.78 -5.58
C THR A 433 -11.25 19.94 -5.59
N GLY A 434 -11.37 18.62 -5.46
CA GLY A 434 -10.24 17.69 -5.61
C GLY A 434 -9.51 17.86 -6.94
N LEU A 435 -10.26 18.11 -8.04
CA LEU A 435 -9.67 18.36 -9.35
C LEU A 435 -8.85 19.65 -9.38
N THR A 436 -9.41 20.76 -8.90
CA THR A 436 -8.71 22.05 -8.83
C THR A 436 -7.49 21.97 -7.93
N TRP A 437 -7.62 21.30 -6.76
CA TRP A 437 -6.49 21.08 -5.84
C TRP A 437 -5.38 20.29 -6.52
N LYS A 438 -5.72 19.16 -7.16
CA LYS A 438 -4.75 18.34 -7.85
C LYS A 438 -4.02 19.14 -8.95
N ALA A 439 -4.73 19.89 -9.78
CA ALA A 439 -4.13 20.70 -10.82
C ALA A 439 -3.16 21.75 -10.24
N ILE A 440 -3.53 22.40 -9.13
CA ILE A 440 -2.67 23.36 -8.43
C ILE A 440 -1.41 22.68 -7.89
N THR A 441 -1.57 21.51 -7.27
CA THR A 441 -0.44 20.77 -6.69
C THR A 441 0.50 20.22 -7.76
N ASP A 442 -0.04 19.72 -8.88
CA ASP A 442 0.78 19.24 -10.00
C ASP A 442 1.66 20.37 -10.59
N VAL A 443 1.06 21.53 -10.85
CA VAL A 443 1.80 22.68 -11.36
C VAL A 443 2.84 23.18 -10.35
N TYR A 444 2.47 23.24 -9.07
CA TYR A 444 3.40 23.61 -8.00
C TYR A 444 4.60 22.65 -7.94
N ASP A 445 4.34 21.33 -7.92
CA ASP A 445 5.37 20.30 -7.84
C ASP A 445 6.30 20.35 -9.06
N ASP A 446 5.77 20.53 -10.26
CA ASP A 446 6.57 20.62 -11.47
C ASP A 446 7.46 21.88 -11.49
N LEU A 447 6.94 22.99 -11.01
CA LEU A 447 7.75 24.22 -10.83
C LEU A 447 8.81 24.03 -9.75
N TYR A 448 8.42 23.53 -8.57
CA TYR A 448 9.30 23.40 -7.42
C TYR A 448 10.43 22.40 -7.67
N LEU A 449 10.15 21.31 -8.36
CA LEU A 449 11.10 20.25 -8.68
C LEU A 449 11.83 20.45 -10.01
N GLY A 450 11.57 21.59 -10.71
CA GLY A 450 12.21 21.92 -11.97
C GLY A 450 11.88 20.93 -13.10
N ARG A 451 10.68 20.36 -13.09
CA ARG A 451 10.23 19.36 -14.07
C ARG A 451 9.68 19.95 -15.37
N ILE A 452 9.62 21.28 -15.51
CA ILE A 452 9.18 21.92 -16.73
C ILE A 452 10.34 21.96 -17.73
N ALA A 453 10.26 21.07 -18.71
CA ALA A 453 11.34 20.83 -19.68
C ALA A 453 11.08 21.42 -21.06
N ALA A 454 9.86 21.87 -21.36
CA ALA A 454 9.49 22.38 -22.68
C ALA A 454 8.67 23.68 -22.57
N GLU A 455 8.97 24.60 -23.47
CA GLU A 455 8.15 25.80 -23.68
C GLU A 455 6.73 25.38 -24.12
N GLY A 456 5.70 25.93 -23.47
CA GLY A 456 4.31 25.57 -23.73
C GLY A 456 3.85 24.25 -23.09
N GLN A 457 4.66 23.63 -22.22
CA GLN A 457 4.21 22.48 -21.39
C GLN A 457 2.99 22.85 -20.55
N TYR A 458 2.96 24.11 -20.10
CA TYR A 458 1.78 24.71 -19.49
C TYR A 458 1.37 25.97 -20.27
N PRO A 459 0.07 26.30 -20.33
CA PRO A 459 -0.42 27.50 -20.96
C PRO A 459 0.23 28.78 -20.36
N GLY A 460 0.84 29.62 -21.21
CA GLY A 460 1.45 30.87 -20.75
C GLY A 460 2.81 30.74 -20.06
N TYR A 461 3.39 29.53 -19.99
CA TYR A 461 4.74 29.33 -19.46
C TYR A 461 5.81 29.62 -20.55
N ASP A 462 6.75 30.50 -20.24
CA ASP A 462 7.88 30.88 -21.08
C ASP A 462 9.20 30.60 -20.37
N LEU A 463 9.96 29.64 -20.92
CA LEU A 463 11.30 29.27 -20.39
C LEU A 463 12.30 30.43 -20.36
N SER A 464 12.09 31.49 -21.16
CA SER A 464 12.98 32.66 -21.21
C SER A 464 12.90 33.53 -19.97
N LEU A 465 11.86 33.42 -19.17
CA LEU A 465 11.65 34.21 -17.95
C LEU A 465 12.45 33.71 -16.74
N GLY A 466 13.14 32.58 -16.86
CA GLY A 466 14.02 32.00 -15.81
C GLY A 466 13.25 31.43 -14.63
N ASN A 467 13.76 30.32 -14.09
CA ASN A 467 13.29 29.83 -12.78
C ASN A 467 13.50 30.91 -11.72
N PRO A 468 12.54 31.16 -10.80
CA PRO A 468 12.71 32.05 -9.67
C PRO A 468 13.85 31.62 -8.73
#